data_12cdead3ccc1862eda2d5a61d20664b4
#
_entry.id   12cdead3ccc1862eda2d5a61d20664b4
#
_cell.length_a   1.000
_cell.length_b   1.000
_cell.length_c   1.000
_cell.angle_alpha   90.00
_cell.angle_beta   90.00
_cell.angle_gamma   90.00
#
_symmetry.space_group_name_H-M   'P 1'
#
loop_
_entity.id
_entity.type
_entity.pdbx_description
1 polymer ?
#
loop_
_entity_poly.entity_id
_entity_poly.type
_entity_poly.pdbx_seq_one_letter_code
_entity_poly.pdbx_strand_id
1 'polypeptide(L)'
;DGSTDDTAAEVEAIARCDDRVRLLRQTNFGKAAALSRGLAAARHGIVAFLNADTHVQADTLRHLTRPFADARVGAVSGHAKVGNLRSFLARCQSLEYICGFNLDRRAYTRWNCVTVVPGAISAARKEAVAEAGWLSLDTLAEDTDLTLSLHRKGYRVEYAPEAIAWTEAPETVRALARQRFRWAYGTMQCLWKHRDLTFNWRYRALGWFSLPSVWFFQIILVAISPLVDFLLLASLPFGIWGAVLPFVIIFLAIDLLIAVLACLLEGEPVIRAWRILPMRLIYRPLLSYVIWKASFRALKGAWVSWVKLERTASVPART
;
A
#
# COMPACT_ATOMS: atom_id res chain seq x y z
N ASP A 1 15.17 5.80 14.63
CA ASP A 1 13.99 5.86 15.49
C ASP A 1 14.04 4.72 16.51
N GLY A 2 14.94 4.83 17.50
CA GLY A 2 15.12 3.86 18.59
C GLY A 2 15.57 2.47 18.12
N SER A 3 16.40 2.36 17.07
CA SER A 3 16.99 1.07 16.68
C SER A 3 17.90 0.54 17.76
N THR A 4 17.74 -0.74 18.11
CA THR A 4 18.51 -1.44 19.15
C THR A 4 19.51 -2.45 18.55
N ASP A 5 19.56 -2.54 17.24
CA ASP A 5 20.47 -3.34 16.43
C ASP A 5 21.60 -2.47 15.84
N ASP A 6 22.46 -3.08 15.01
CA ASP A 6 23.62 -2.42 14.41
C ASP A 6 23.28 -1.40 13.28
N THR A 7 21.99 -1.13 13.04
CA THR A 7 21.53 -0.20 11.98
C THR A 7 22.27 1.14 12.03
N ALA A 8 22.47 1.69 13.23
CA ALA A 8 23.14 2.98 13.38
C ALA A 8 24.63 2.92 13.04
N ALA A 9 25.32 1.85 13.45
CA ALA A 9 26.75 1.63 13.18
C ALA A 9 27.00 1.44 11.66
N GLU A 10 26.15 0.71 10.98
CA GLU A 10 26.20 0.51 9.54
C GLU A 10 26.06 1.84 8.78
N VAL A 11 25.07 2.67 9.15
CA VAL A 11 24.89 3.98 8.53
C VAL A 11 26.05 4.92 8.82
N GLU A 12 26.59 4.91 10.04
CA GLU A 12 27.78 5.71 10.39
C GLU A 12 29.01 5.30 9.61
N ALA A 13 29.20 3.99 9.36
CA ALA A 13 30.31 3.50 8.55
C ALA A 13 30.26 4.06 7.13
N ILE A 14 29.05 4.09 6.53
CA ILE A 14 28.84 4.67 5.19
C ILE A 14 29.05 6.19 5.21
N ALA A 15 28.50 6.87 6.23
CA ALA A 15 28.58 8.33 6.36
C ALA A 15 30.02 8.84 6.52
N ARG A 16 30.96 8.01 7.04
CA ARG A 16 32.39 8.36 7.06
C ARG A 16 33.05 8.39 5.68
N CYS A 17 32.47 7.67 4.72
CA CYS A 17 32.99 7.54 3.36
C CYS A 17 32.23 8.39 2.35
N ASP A 18 31.04 8.88 2.68
CA ASP A 18 30.17 9.63 1.78
C ASP A 18 29.39 10.73 2.54
N ASP A 19 29.82 11.98 2.33
CA ASP A 19 29.24 13.18 2.98
C ASP A 19 27.77 13.43 2.61
N ARG A 20 27.24 12.74 1.59
CA ARG A 20 25.82 12.79 1.24
C ARG A 20 24.96 12.02 2.23
N VAL A 21 25.55 11.04 2.95
CA VAL A 21 24.84 10.20 3.94
C VAL A 21 24.85 10.90 5.29
N ARG A 22 23.70 11.03 5.91
CA ARG A 22 23.54 11.67 7.21
C ARG A 22 22.65 10.81 8.10
N LEU A 23 23.15 10.44 9.28
CA LEU A 23 22.38 9.73 10.29
C LEU A 23 21.64 10.71 11.21
N LEU A 24 20.31 10.54 11.32
CA LEU A 24 19.49 11.23 12.29
C LEU A 24 18.99 10.22 13.34
N ARG A 25 19.44 10.36 14.59
CA ARG A 25 19.02 9.50 15.70
C ARG A 25 17.96 10.18 16.56
N GLN A 26 16.95 9.42 16.96
CA GLN A 26 15.93 9.84 17.93
C GLN A 26 15.45 8.64 18.76
N THR A 27 14.79 8.92 19.89
CA THR A 27 14.00 7.92 20.62
C THR A 27 12.83 7.47 19.76
N ASN A 28 12.33 6.25 19.99
CA ASN A 28 11.23 5.70 19.19
C ASN A 28 9.93 6.47 19.44
N PHE A 29 9.55 7.29 18.47
CA PHE A 29 8.25 7.98 18.38
C PHE A 29 7.40 7.49 17.20
N GLY A 30 7.86 6.43 16.50
CA GLY A 30 7.19 5.82 15.37
C GLY A 30 7.59 6.42 14.02
N LYS A 31 7.18 5.71 12.95
CA LYS A 31 7.61 5.97 11.58
C LYS A 31 7.29 7.41 11.12
N ALA A 32 6.09 7.91 11.39
CA ALA A 32 5.68 9.24 10.97
C ALA A 32 6.55 10.35 11.59
N ALA A 33 6.94 10.20 12.88
CA ALA A 33 7.85 11.14 13.54
C ALA A 33 9.26 11.10 12.92
N ALA A 34 9.77 9.90 12.63
CA ALA A 34 11.08 9.73 12.00
C ALA A 34 11.11 10.35 10.59
N LEU A 35 10.07 10.11 9.78
CA LEU A 35 9.94 10.69 8.45
C LEU A 35 9.80 12.21 8.50
N SER A 36 9.00 12.77 9.43
CA SER A 36 8.85 14.21 9.63
C SER A 36 10.17 14.87 9.98
N ARG A 37 10.97 14.26 10.85
CA ARG A 37 12.30 14.76 11.18
C ARG A 37 13.27 14.69 10.00
N GLY A 38 13.25 13.60 9.23
CA GLY A 38 14.03 13.47 8.00
C GLY A 38 13.65 14.52 6.97
N LEU A 39 12.35 14.76 6.79
CA LEU A 39 11.80 15.76 5.89
C LEU A 39 12.19 17.18 6.29
N ALA A 40 12.13 17.50 7.59
CA ALA A 40 12.58 18.80 8.12
C ALA A 40 14.08 19.03 7.83
N ALA A 41 14.91 17.99 7.99
CA ALA A 41 16.36 18.03 7.74
C ALA A 41 16.74 17.99 6.24
N ALA A 42 15.81 17.67 5.36
CA ALA A 42 16.05 17.61 3.91
C ALA A 42 16.35 19.01 3.34
N ARG A 43 17.38 19.08 2.49
CA ARG A 43 17.88 20.35 1.91
C ARG A 43 17.14 20.75 0.64
N HIS A 44 16.58 19.79 -0.08
CA HIS A 44 15.98 20.00 -1.39
C HIS A 44 14.44 20.04 -1.34
N GLY A 45 13.83 20.67 -2.35
CA GLY A 45 12.39 20.83 -2.45
C GLY A 45 11.62 19.57 -2.78
N ILE A 46 12.27 18.55 -3.34
CA ILE A 46 11.69 17.22 -3.61
C ILE A 46 12.39 16.21 -2.72
N VAL A 47 11.62 15.43 -1.99
CA VAL A 47 12.12 14.42 -1.04
C VAL A 47 11.56 13.05 -1.42
N ALA A 48 12.45 12.07 -1.61
CA ALA A 48 12.07 10.68 -1.82
C ALA A 48 12.00 9.93 -0.48
N PHE A 49 10.97 9.11 -0.32
CA PHE A 49 10.77 8.23 0.84
C PHE A 49 11.02 6.79 0.40
N LEU A 50 11.92 6.13 1.12
CA LEU A 50 12.30 4.74 0.89
C LEU A 50 12.31 4.00 2.22
N ASN A 51 11.80 2.77 2.25
CA ASN A 51 12.01 1.90 3.40
C ASN A 51 13.41 1.26 3.33
N ALA A 52 14.00 0.95 4.48
CA ALA A 52 15.32 0.34 4.57
C ALA A 52 15.40 -1.07 3.92
N ASP A 53 14.26 -1.76 3.78
CA ASP A 53 14.11 -3.07 3.14
C ASP A 53 13.80 -2.99 1.63
N THR A 54 13.91 -1.81 1.05
CA THR A 54 13.55 -1.57 -0.36
C THR A 54 14.80 -1.44 -1.23
N HIS A 55 14.88 -2.26 -2.27
CA HIS A 55 15.89 -2.19 -3.31
C HIS A 55 15.35 -1.46 -4.53
N VAL A 56 16.06 -0.46 -5.01
CA VAL A 56 15.66 0.36 -6.17
C VAL A 56 16.56 0.10 -7.36
N GLN A 57 16.04 0.30 -8.58
CA GLN A 57 16.86 0.35 -9.79
C GLN A 57 17.66 1.64 -9.86
N ALA A 58 18.73 1.65 -10.64
CA ALA A 58 19.63 2.81 -10.77
C ALA A 58 18.92 4.08 -11.27
N ASP A 59 17.90 3.94 -12.10
CA ASP A 59 17.11 5.01 -12.69
C ASP A 59 15.80 5.33 -11.96
N THR A 60 15.45 4.57 -10.92
CA THR A 60 14.20 4.71 -10.15
C THR A 60 13.96 6.15 -9.68
N LEU A 61 14.98 6.81 -9.12
CA LEU A 61 14.83 8.17 -8.62
C LEU A 61 14.59 9.16 -9.74
N ARG A 62 15.17 8.96 -10.92
CA ARG A 62 14.94 9.81 -12.11
C ARG A 62 13.48 9.70 -12.55
N HIS A 63 12.95 8.49 -12.65
CA HIS A 63 11.54 8.26 -13.00
C HIS A 63 10.59 8.80 -11.94
N LEU A 64 10.92 8.64 -10.66
CA LEU A 64 10.11 9.10 -9.54
C LEU A 64 10.01 10.63 -9.47
N THR A 65 11.08 11.34 -9.86
CA THR A 65 11.12 12.81 -9.78
C THR A 65 10.62 13.52 -11.03
N ARG A 66 10.55 12.85 -12.17
CA ARG A 66 10.12 13.42 -13.45
C ARG A 66 8.75 14.11 -13.41
N PRO A 67 7.69 13.58 -12.75
CA PRO A 67 6.39 14.24 -12.72
C PRO A 67 6.38 15.59 -12.00
N PHE A 68 7.37 15.89 -11.15
CA PHE A 68 7.47 17.17 -10.45
C PHE A 68 7.85 18.37 -11.36
N ALA A 69 8.09 18.12 -12.64
CA ALA A 69 8.17 19.19 -13.65
C ALA A 69 6.85 20.00 -13.71
N ASP A 70 5.70 19.36 -13.40
CA ASP A 70 4.44 20.05 -13.15
C ASP A 70 4.41 20.53 -11.68
N ALA A 71 4.35 21.86 -11.49
CA ALA A 71 4.30 22.47 -10.15
C ALA A 71 3.08 22.06 -9.32
N ARG A 72 2.00 21.59 -9.99
CA ARG A 72 0.78 21.11 -9.31
C ARG A 72 0.96 19.73 -8.67
N VAL A 73 2.00 18.97 -9.03
CA VAL A 73 2.26 17.66 -8.46
C VAL A 73 2.85 17.80 -7.06
N GLY A 74 2.10 17.35 -6.06
CA GLY A 74 2.50 17.35 -4.66
C GLY A 74 3.21 16.09 -4.22
N ALA A 75 2.80 14.92 -4.78
CA ALA A 75 3.44 13.64 -4.48
C ALA A 75 3.37 12.68 -5.67
N VAL A 76 4.32 11.73 -5.68
CA VAL A 76 4.44 10.68 -6.70
C VAL A 76 4.62 9.33 -6.02
N SER A 77 3.75 8.38 -6.37
CA SER A 77 3.87 6.98 -5.99
C SER A 77 4.80 6.28 -6.97
N GLY A 78 5.81 5.59 -6.49
CA GLY A 78 6.58 4.65 -7.30
C GLY A 78 5.90 3.28 -7.39
N HIS A 79 6.55 2.40 -8.12
CA HIS A 79 6.09 1.06 -8.46
C HIS A 79 6.72 0.02 -7.53
N ALA A 80 6.01 -0.35 -6.47
CA ALA A 80 6.48 -1.37 -5.54
C ALA A 80 6.21 -2.79 -6.08
N LYS A 81 7.23 -3.63 -6.12
CA LYS A 81 7.19 -5.07 -6.42
C LYS A 81 7.65 -5.88 -5.22
N VAL A 82 7.16 -7.12 -5.09
CA VAL A 82 7.64 -8.05 -4.08
C VAL A 82 8.94 -8.69 -4.55
N GLY A 83 10.00 -8.58 -3.74
CA GLY A 83 11.33 -9.08 -4.07
C GLY A 83 11.61 -10.52 -3.61
N ASN A 84 11.04 -10.95 -2.49
CA ASN A 84 11.26 -12.26 -1.86
C ASN A 84 10.19 -13.30 -2.27
N LEU A 85 10.24 -13.81 -3.49
CA LEU A 85 9.23 -14.73 -4.04
C LEU A 85 9.40 -16.22 -3.62
N ARG A 86 10.03 -16.50 -2.49
CA ARG A 86 10.33 -17.87 -2.06
C ARG A 86 9.09 -18.60 -1.53
N SER A 87 8.32 -17.98 -0.65
CA SER A 87 7.14 -18.57 -0.03
C SER A 87 5.88 -18.45 -0.93
N PHE A 88 4.90 -19.36 -0.71
CA PHE A 88 3.59 -19.25 -1.36
C PHE A 88 2.90 -17.93 -1.03
N LEU A 89 2.95 -17.49 0.25
CA LEU A 89 2.36 -16.24 0.68
C LEU A 89 2.98 -15.02 -0.01
N ALA A 90 4.30 -14.97 -0.17
CA ALA A 90 4.97 -13.89 -0.88
C ALA A 90 4.58 -13.85 -2.36
N ARG A 91 4.39 -15.02 -3.00
CA ARG A 91 3.90 -15.11 -4.39
C ARG A 91 2.45 -14.64 -4.53
N CYS A 92 1.59 -14.91 -3.55
CA CYS A 92 0.23 -14.38 -3.50
C CYS A 92 0.25 -12.85 -3.34
N GLN A 93 1.06 -12.32 -2.44
CA GLN A 93 1.22 -10.89 -2.25
C GLN A 93 1.78 -10.20 -3.51
N SER A 94 2.70 -10.85 -4.24
CA SER A 94 3.19 -10.33 -5.52
C SER A 94 2.05 -10.14 -6.52
N LEU A 95 1.14 -11.11 -6.65
CA LEU A 95 -0.01 -11.00 -7.53
C LEU A 95 -0.99 -9.92 -7.03
N GLU A 96 -1.21 -9.82 -5.73
CA GLU A 96 -2.03 -8.76 -5.14
C GLU A 96 -1.45 -7.36 -5.44
N TYR A 97 -0.13 -7.18 -5.38
CA TYR A 97 0.51 -5.90 -5.73
C TYR A 97 0.28 -5.54 -7.19
N ILE A 98 0.39 -6.52 -8.08
CA ILE A 98 0.16 -6.34 -9.52
C ILE A 98 -1.32 -5.96 -9.78
N CYS A 99 -2.27 -6.73 -9.24
CA CYS A 99 -3.70 -6.58 -9.55
C CYS A 99 -4.37 -5.45 -8.76
N GLY A 100 -4.05 -5.31 -7.47
CA GLY A 100 -4.79 -4.43 -6.56
C GLY A 100 -4.12 -3.09 -6.29
N PHE A 101 -2.79 -2.99 -6.44
CA PHE A 101 -2.11 -1.73 -6.13
C PHE A 101 -1.61 -1.02 -7.38
N ASN A 102 -0.89 -1.72 -8.25
CA ASN A 102 -0.27 -1.09 -9.41
C ASN A 102 -1.29 -0.81 -10.51
N LEU A 103 -2.19 -1.76 -10.76
CA LEU A 103 -3.27 -1.57 -11.74
C LEU A 103 -4.19 -0.40 -11.34
N ASP A 104 -4.62 -0.36 -10.07
CA ASP A 104 -5.47 0.70 -9.55
C ASP A 104 -4.78 2.07 -9.67
N ARG A 105 -3.49 2.17 -9.32
CA ARG A 105 -2.75 3.44 -9.42
C ARG A 105 -2.62 3.92 -10.86
N ARG A 106 -2.43 3.02 -11.83
CA ARG A 106 -2.43 3.37 -13.26
C ARG A 106 -3.74 4.02 -13.69
N ALA A 107 -4.87 3.47 -13.23
CA ALA A 107 -6.19 4.03 -13.51
C ALA A 107 -6.42 5.35 -12.75
N TYR A 108 -6.11 5.38 -11.46
CA TYR A 108 -6.42 6.50 -10.57
C TYR A 108 -5.57 7.75 -10.85
N THR A 109 -4.35 7.60 -11.30
CA THR A 109 -3.51 8.74 -11.66
C THR A 109 -4.11 9.55 -12.81
N ARG A 110 -4.80 8.87 -13.75
CA ARG A 110 -5.46 9.51 -14.88
C ARG A 110 -6.53 10.52 -14.46
N TRP A 111 -7.23 10.24 -13.36
CA TRP A 111 -8.31 11.07 -12.82
C TRP A 111 -7.91 11.84 -11.56
N ASN A 112 -6.63 11.86 -11.22
CA ASN A 112 -6.11 12.47 -9.99
C ASN A 112 -6.86 12.01 -8.74
N CYS A 113 -7.01 10.71 -8.56
CA CYS A 113 -7.73 10.12 -7.43
C CYS A 113 -6.96 8.97 -6.75
N VAL A 114 -5.63 8.99 -6.83
CA VAL A 114 -4.75 8.07 -6.08
C VAL A 114 -4.97 8.29 -4.59
N THR A 115 -5.29 7.22 -3.85
CA THR A 115 -5.62 7.29 -2.43
C THR A 115 -4.43 7.08 -1.50
N VAL A 116 -3.33 6.50 -2.00
CA VAL A 116 -2.14 6.21 -1.20
C VAL A 116 -0.85 6.33 -2.00
N VAL A 117 0.10 7.05 -1.46
CA VAL A 117 1.48 7.16 -1.93
C VAL A 117 2.35 6.34 -0.98
N PRO A 118 2.73 5.09 -1.33
CA PRO A 118 3.27 4.13 -0.37
C PRO A 118 4.63 4.54 0.16
N GLY A 119 4.86 4.35 1.46
CA GLY A 119 6.14 4.65 2.10
C GLY A 119 7.32 3.76 1.65
N ALA A 120 7.07 2.70 0.86
CA ALA A 120 8.13 1.84 0.33
C ALA A 120 8.93 2.52 -0.78
N ILE A 121 8.24 3.25 -1.67
CA ILE A 121 8.84 4.03 -2.77
C ILE A 121 7.90 5.16 -3.14
N SER A 122 8.28 6.38 -2.83
CA SER A 122 7.52 7.58 -3.17
C SER A 122 8.39 8.81 -3.12
N ALA A 123 7.86 9.93 -3.66
CA ALA A 123 8.45 11.24 -3.47
C ALA A 123 7.35 12.27 -3.24
N ALA A 124 7.70 13.35 -2.55
CA ALA A 124 6.80 14.47 -2.35
C ALA A 124 7.54 15.82 -2.44
N ARG A 125 6.81 16.83 -2.84
CA ARG A 125 7.26 18.24 -2.77
C ARG A 125 7.20 18.67 -1.32
N LYS A 126 8.32 19.10 -0.75
CA LYS A 126 8.45 19.50 0.66
C LYS A 126 7.46 20.60 1.05
N GLU A 127 7.30 21.59 0.17
CA GLU A 127 6.33 22.68 0.33
C GLU A 127 4.88 22.15 0.42
N ALA A 128 4.49 21.25 -0.50
CA ALA A 128 3.17 20.63 -0.49
C ALA A 128 2.90 19.83 0.80
N VAL A 129 3.91 19.11 1.31
CA VAL A 129 3.80 18.39 2.58
C VAL A 129 3.65 19.37 3.76
N ALA A 130 4.37 20.47 3.75
CA ALA A 130 4.25 21.50 4.79
C ALA A 130 2.86 22.16 4.77
N GLU A 131 2.33 22.50 3.60
CA GLU A 131 0.98 23.05 3.45
C GLU A 131 -0.12 22.04 3.83
N ALA A 132 0.14 20.74 3.63
CA ALA A 132 -0.77 19.67 4.02
C ALA A 132 -0.77 19.41 5.54
N GLY A 133 0.15 20.01 6.32
CA GLY A 133 0.24 19.90 7.76
C GLY A 133 1.24 18.84 8.24
N TRP A 134 2.22 18.47 7.41
CA TRP A 134 3.24 17.45 7.66
C TRP A 134 2.65 16.02 7.75
N LEU A 135 3.48 15.06 8.18
CA LEU A 135 3.04 13.68 8.43
C LEU A 135 2.35 13.60 9.79
N SER A 136 1.12 13.16 9.80
CA SER A 136 0.30 13.06 11.01
C SER A 136 0.72 11.87 11.89
N LEU A 137 0.64 12.04 13.20
CA LEU A 137 0.93 11.01 14.20
C LEU A 137 -0.33 10.31 14.71
N ASP A 138 -1.50 10.73 14.26
CA ASP A 138 -2.82 10.27 14.75
C ASP A 138 -3.39 9.10 13.96
N THR A 139 -2.70 8.63 12.92
CA THR A 139 -3.10 7.48 12.10
C THR A 139 -1.97 6.47 11.95
N LEU A 140 -2.32 5.19 11.74
CA LEU A 140 -1.35 4.13 11.43
C LEU A 140 -0.97 4.04 9.95
N ALA A 141 -1.59 4.86 9.09
CA ALA A 141 -1.32 4.96 7.67
C ALA A 141 -0.99 6.41 7.31
N GLU A 142 0.17 6.86 7.78
CA GLU A 142 0.69 8.21 7.58
C GLU A 142 0.78 8.59 6.10
N ASP A 143 1.01 7.61 5.24
CA ASP A 143 1.10 7.74 3.79
C ASP A 143 -0.26 8.00 3.14
N THR A 144 -1.30 7.30 3.56
CA THR A 144 -2.69 7.53 3.13
C THR A 144 -3.18 8.89 3.62
N ASP A 145 -2.94 9.22 4.89
CA ASP A 145 -3.33 10.50 5.47
C ASP A 145 -2.69 11.69 4.76
N LEU A 146 -1.38 11.61 4.49
CA LEU A 146 -0.67 12.62 3.71
C LEU A 146 -1.27 12.76 2.31
N THR A 147 -1.54 11.64 1.64
CA THR A 147 -2.10 11.63 0.28
C THR A 147 -3.45 12.37 0.23
N LEU A 148 -4.35 12.06 1.15
CA LEU A 148 -5.66 12.71 1.23
C LEU A 148 -5.55 14.18 1.62
N SER A 149 -4.59 14.54 2.48
CA SER A 149 -4.30 15.93 2.86
C SER A 149 -3.77 16.74 1.67
N LEU A 150 -2.93 16.16 0.82
CA LEU A 150 -2.46 16.80 -0.43
C LEU A 150 -3.60 17.06 -1.40
N HIS A 151 -4.50 16.10 -1.59
CA HIS A 151 -5.71 16.30 -2.40
C HIS A 151 -6.61 17.42 -1.83
N ARG A 152 -6.73 17.51 -0.51
CA ARG A 152 -7.48 18.59 0.17
C ARG A 152 -6.92 19.97 -0.14
N LYS A 153 -5.60 20.06 -0.30
CA LYS A 153 -4.90 21.30 -0.70
C LYS A 153 -4.91 21.57 -2.21
N GLY A 154 -5.48 20.63 -3.00
CA GLY A 154 -5.59 20.78 -4.45
C GLY A 154 -4.39 20.30 -5.24
N TYR A 155 -3.41 19.67 -4.60
CA TYR A 155 -2.29 19.07 -5.29
C TYR A 155 -2.69 17.82 -6.07
N ARG A 156 -1.94 17.56 -7.16
CA ARG A 156 -2.05 16.32 -7.91
C ARG A 156 -1.16 15.26 -7.29
N VAL A 157 -1.65 14.02 -7.34
CA VAL A 157 -0.90 12.83 -6.92
C VAL A 157 -0.76 11.91 -8.13
N GLU A 158 0.49 11.66 -8.51
CA GLU A 158 0.83 10.90 -9.71
C GLU A 158 1.38 9.50 -9.36
N TYR A 159 1.39 8.61 -10.35
CA TYR A 159 2.02 7.31 -10.28
C TYR A 159 3.07 7.18 -11.39
N ALA A 160 4.29 6.81 -11.02
CA ALA A 160 5.40 6.57 -11.92
C ALA A 160 5.65 5.05 -12.05
N PRO A 161 5.07 4.37 -13.05
CA PRO A 161 5.21 2.92 -13.22
C PRO A 161 6.63 2.46 -13.53
N GLU A 162 7.46 3.32 -14.10
CA GLU A 162 8.88 3.06 -14.39
C GLU A 162 9.79 3.19 -13.15
N ALA A 163 9.30 3.84 -12.08
CA ALA A 163 10.04 3.98 -10.82
C ALA A 163 9.94 2.70 -9.98
N ILE A 164 10.62 1.64 -10.42
CA ILE A 164 10.53 0.29 -9.85
C ILE A 164 11.36 0.16 -8.57
N ALA A 165 10.75 -0.47 -7.56
CA ALA A 165 11.41 -0.83 -6.30
C ALA A 165 10.92 -2.19 -5.81
N TRP A 166 11.82 -2.99 -5.24
CA TRP A 166 11.50 -4.30 -4.65
C TRP A 166 11.52 -4.19 -3.14
N THR A 167 10.41 -4.57 -2.51
CA THR A 167 10.24 -4.60 -1.06
C THR A 167 10.05 -6.02 -0.56
N GLU A 168 10.34 -6.24 0.72
CA GLU A 168 10.15 -7.53 1.38
C GLU A 168 8.69 -7.71 1.80
N ALA A 169 8.07 -8.81 1.32
CA ALA A 169 6.74 -9.23 1.74
C ALA A 169 6.80 -10.22 2.91
N PRO A 170 5.87 -10.18 3.87
CA PRO A 170 5.77 -11.17 4.94
C PRO A 170 5.68 -12.61 4.42
N GLU A 171 6.48 -13.51 4.99
CA GLU A 171 6.51 -14.92 4.57
C GLU A 171 5.68 -15.82 5.49
N THR A 172 5.29 -15.33 6.67
CA THR A 172 4.46 -16.08 7.63
C THR A 172 3.05 -15.47 7.73
N VAL A 173 2.05 -16.33 8.00
CA VAL A 173 0.65 -15.91 8.20
C VAL A 173 0.54 -14.87 9.32
N ARG A 174 1.28 -15.05 10.42
CA ARG A 174 1.27 -14.14 11.56
C ARG A 174 1.82 -12.75 11.20
N ALA A 175 2.91 -12.68 10.45
CA ALA A 175 3.50 -11.42 10.01
C ALA A 175 2.59 -10.72 8.99
N LEU A 176 2.01 -11.48 8.05
CA LEU A 176 1.04 -10.98 7.08
C LEU A 176 -0.19 -10.41 7.78
N ALA A 177 -0.80 -11.16 8.71
CA ALA A 177 -1.97 -10.69 9.46
C ALA A 177 -1.68 -9.40 10.24
N ARG A 178 -0.50 -9.28 10.87
CA ARG A 178 -0.07 -8.04 11.55
C ARG A 178 0.08 -6.86 10.59
N GLN A 179 0.69 -7.09 9.42
CA GLN A 179 0.86 -6.05 8.40
C GLN A 179 -0.50 -5.57 7.87
N ARG A 180 -1.37 -6.52 7.48
CA ARG A 180 -2.70 -6.22 6.94
C ARG A 180 -3.63 -5.56 7.97
N PHE A 181 -3.51 -5.96 9.23
CA PHE A 181 -4.26 -5.30 10.30
C PHE A 181 -3.89 -3.81 10.40
N ARG A 182 -2.59 -3.46 10.35
CA ARG A 182 -2.16 -2.06 10.38
C ARG A 182 -2.68 -1.29 9.18
N TRP A 183 -2.61 -1.89 7.99
CA TRP A 183 -3.11 -1.24 6.77
C TRP A 183 -4.62 -1.03 6.83
N ALA A 184 -5.38 -2.06 7.17
CA ALA A 184 -6.84 -1.97 7.25
C ALA A 184 -7.29 -0.96 8.31
N TYR A 185 -6.71 -1.05 9.51
CA TYR A 185 -7.06 -0.14 10.61
C TYR A 185 -6.64 1.30 10.29
N GLY A 186 -5.42 1.52 9.80
CA GLY A 186 -4.93 2.84 9.39
C GLY A 186 -5.76 3.45 8.25
N THR A 187 -6.12 2.64 7.24
CA THR A 187 -7.03 3.09 6.17
C THR A 187 -8.38 3.53 6.73
N MET A 188 -8.98 2.74 7.64
CA MET A 188 -10.25 3.13 8.29
C MET A 188 -10.12 4.44 9.07
N GLN A 189 -9.00 4.63 9.80
CA GLN A 189 -8.73 5.90 10.50
C GLN A 189 -8.66 7.07 9.51
N CYS A 190 -7.94 6.91 8.40
CA CYS A 190 -7.81 7.96 7.38
C CYS A 190 -9.15 8.26 6.70
N LEU A 191 -9.92 7.23 6.34
CA LEU A 191 -11.24 7.41 5.73
C LEU A 191 -12.21 8.13 6.68
N TRP A 192 -12.14 7.83 7.99
CA TRP A 192 -12.94 8.52 8.99
C TRP A 192 -12.51 9.96 9.21
N LYS A 193 -11.20 10.21 9.30
CA LYS A 193 -10.61 11.54 9.44
C LYS A 193 -10.95 12.45 8.26
N HIS A 194 -10.91 11.90 7.04
CA HIS A 194 -11.18 12.59 5.80
C HIS A 194 -12.57 12.29 5.21
N ARG A 195 -13.56 11.92 6.06
CA ARG A 195 -14.92 11.54 5.60
C ARG A 195 -15.65 12.63 4.80
N ASP A 196 -15.28 13.89 5.03
CA ASP A 196 -15.78 15.06 4.30
C ASP A 196 -15.36 15.12 2.83
N LEU A 197 -14.35 14.33 2.42
CA LEU A 197 -13.96 14.20 1.03
C LEU A 197 -14.89 13.20 0.28
N THR A 198 -15.46 12.22 1.00
CA THR A 198 -16.30 11.17 0.41
C THR A 198 -17.66 11.76 0.01
N PHE A 199 -18.13 11.43 -1.20
CA PHE A 199 -19.35 11.96 -1.82
C PHE A 199 -19.36 13.49 -1.98
N ASN A 200 -18.20 14.12 -2.03
CA ASN A 200 -18.06 15.56 -2.17
C ASN A 200 -17.60 15.92 -3.61
N TRP A 201 -18.45 16.63 -4.34
CA TRP A 201 -18.21 17.04 -5.73
C TRP A 201 -16.95 17.89 -5.93
N ARG A 202 -16.52 18.61 -4.91
CA ARG A 202 -15.27 19.40 -4.97
C ARG A 202 -14.06 18.52 -5.30
N TYR A 203 -14.05 17.27 -4.85
CA TYR A 203 -12.94 16.33 -5.04
C TYR A 203 -13.14 15.38 -6.23
N ARG A 204 -14.16 15.63 -7.06
CA ARG A 204 -14.38 14.92 -8.33
C ARG A 204 -14.25 13.39 -8.17
N ALA A 205 -13.38 12.76 -8.98
CA ALA A 205 -13.17 11.30 -8.96
C ALA A 205 -12.67 10.76 -7.62
N LEU A 206 -11.87 11.50 -6.85
CA LEU A 206 -11.46 11.09 -5.52
C LEU A 206 -12.67 10.88 -4.60
N GLY A 207 -13.57 11.88 -4.55
CA GLY A 207 -14.73 11.84 -3.65
C GLY A 207 -15.84 10.89 -4.09
N TRP A 208 -16.09 10.75 -5.39
CA TRP A 208 -17.21 9.98 -5.93
C TRP A 208 -16.87 8.58 -6.40
N PHE A 209 -15.62 8.31 -6.68
CA PHE A 209 -15.20 7.01 -7.18
C PHE A 209 -14.19 6.36 -6.25
N SER A 210 -13.03 6.98 -6.02
CA SER A 210 -11.91 6.33 -5.36
C SER A 210 -12.18 6.03 -3.87
N LEU A 211 -12.62 7.02 -3.09
CA LEU A 211 -12.92 6.81 -1.66
C LEU A 211 -14.10 5.86 -1.43
N PRO A 212 -15.25 6.00 -2.13
CA PRO A 212 -16.31 5.00 -2.05
C PRO A 212 -15.87 3.60 -2.45
N SER A 213 -15.00 3.45 -3.49
CA SER A 213 -14.48 2.14 -3.89
C SER A 213 -13.59 1.50 -2.82
N VAL A 214 -12.78 2.28 -2.10
CA VAL A 214 -12.02 1.76 -0.95
C VAL A 214 -12.96 1.23 0.15
N TRP A 215 -14.00 1.98 0.52
CA TRP A 215 -15.01 1.52 1.47
C TRP A 215 -15.68 0.24 1.02
N PHE A 216 -16.13 0.20 -0.23
CA PHE A 216 -16.91 -0.92 -0.75
C PHE A 216 -16.05 -2.16 -1.00
N PHE A 217 -14.98 -2.04 -1.79
CA PHE A 217 -14.18 -3.20 -2.22
C PHE A 217 -13.16 -3.66 -1.20
N GLN A 218 -12.56 -2.75 -0.43
CA GLN A 218 -11.48 -3.14 0.49
C GLN A 218 -11.99 -3.43 1.92
N ILE A 219 -13.16 -2.91 2.31
CA ILE A 219 -13.70 -3.10 3.65
C ILE A 219 -14.98 -3.94 3.60
N ILE A 220 -16.05 -3.46 2.97
CA ILE A 220 -17.37 -4.10 3.02
C ILE A 220 -17.37 -5.46 2.32
N LEU A 221 -16.94 -5.52 1.05
CA LEU A 221 -16.92 -6.79 0.31
C LEU A 221 -15.97 -7.82 0.93
N VAL A 222 -14.81 -7.39 1.43
CA VAL A 222 -13.87 -8.29 2.12
C VAL A 222 -14.48 -8.80 3.42
N ALA A 223 -15.21 -7.97 4.17
CA ALA A 223 -15.91 -8.39 5.38
C ALA A 223 -17.04 -9.40 5.12
N ILE A 224 -17.78 -9.22 4.02
CA ILE A 224 -18.92 -10.08 3.66
C ILE A 224 -18.50 -11.36 2.94
N SER A 225 -17.30 -11.40 2.31
CA SER A 225 -16.87 -12.53 1.48
C SER A 225 -16.97 -13.90 2.16
N PRO A 226 -16.65 -14.11 3.46
CA PRO A 226 -16.82 -15.42 4.11
C PRO A 226 -18.29 -15.87 4.20
N LEU A 227 -19.22 -14.92 4.31
CA LEU A 227 -20.65 -15.25 4.32
C LEU A 227 -21.08 -15.76 2.94
N VAL A 228 -20.59 -15.14 1.87
CA VAL A 228 -20.88 -15.60 0.49
C VAL A 228 -20.30 -16.99 0.28
N ASP A 229 -19.05 -17.23 0.69
CA ASP A 229 -18.40 -18.54 0.58
C ASP A 229 -19.14 -19.61 1.40
N PHE A 230 -19.60 -19.25 2.62
CA PHE A 230 -20.41 -20.12 3.46
C PHE A 230 -21.77 -20.45 2.82
N LEU A 231 -22.49 -19.47 2.29
CA LEU A 231 -23.77 -19.68 1.61
C LEU A 231 -23.62 -20.57 0.35
N LEU A 232 -22.51 -20.40 -0.38
CA LEU A 232 -22.16 -21.25 -1.51
C LEU A 232 -22.00 -22.73 -1.06
N LEU A 233 -21.23 -22.96 0.02
CA LEU A 233 -21.04 -24.30 0.57
C LEU A 233 -22.34 -24.88 1.13
N ALA A 234 -23.12 -24.08 1.83
CA ALA A 234 -24.42 -24.46 2.38
C ALA A 234 -25.48 -24.78 1.30
N SER A 235 -25.31 -24.27 0.08
CA SER A 235 -26.20 -24.58 -1.05
C SER A 235 -26.01 -25.99 -1.63
N LEU A 236 -24.87 -26.66 -1.32
CA LEU A 236 -24.57 -28.01 -1.81
C LEU A 236 -25.66 -29.05 -1.55
N PRO A 237 -26.12 -29.23 -0.29
CA PRO A 237 -27.12 -30.26 0.04
C PRO A 237 -28.52 -29.98 -0.52
N PHE A 238 -28.81 -28.72 -0.94
CA PHE A 238 -30.12 -28.33 -1.45
C PHE A 238 -30.28 -28.51 -2.96
N GLY A 239 -29.28 -29.04 -3.66
CA GLY A 239 -29.36 -29.32 -5.11
C GLY A 239 -29.44 -28.10 -6.03
N ILE A 240 -29.20 -26.89 -5.50
CA ILE A 240 -29.29 -25.64 -6.28
C ILE A 240 -27.99 -25.28 -7.02
N TRP A 241 -27.05 -26.22 -7.07
CA TRP A 241 -25.73 -26.01 -7.74
C TRP A 241 -25.86 -25.63 -9.22
N GLY A 242 -26.81 -26.18 -9.93
CA GLY A 242 -27.05 -25.85 -11.33
C GLY A 242 -27.33 -24.38 -11.57
N ALA A 243 -28.00 -23.73 -10.62
CA ALA A 243 -28.29 -22.29 -10.67
C ALA A 243 -27.09 -21.43 -10.23
N VAL A 244 -26.30 -21.89 -9.27
CA VAL A 244 -25.21 -21.10 -8.64
C VAL A 244 -23.89 -21.22 -9.42
N LEU A 245 -23.59 -22.38 -9.96
CA LEU A 245 -22.32 -22.69 -10.63
C LEU A 245 -21.97 -21.72 -11.79
N PRO A 246 -22.89 -21.30 -12.67
CA PRO A 246 -22.59 -20.34 -13.71
C PRO A 246 -22.06 -18.99 -13.17
N PHE A 247 -22.64 -18.50 -12.08
CA PHE A 247 -22.19 -17.26 -11.44
C PHE A 247 -20.78 -17.40 -10.84
N VAL A 248 -20.49 -18.55 -10.21
CA VAL A 248 -19.14 -18.83 -9.69
C VAL A 248 -18.12 -18.88 -10.82
N ILE A 249 -18.44 -19.55 -11.94
CA ILE A 249 -17.56 -19.65 -13.10
C ILE A 249 -17.31 -18.26 -13.71
N ILE A 250 -18.35 -17.48 -13.92
CA ILE A 250 -18.25 -16.12 -14.46
C ILE A 250 -17.36 -15.26 -13.55
N PHE A 251 -17.58 -15.33 -12.24
CA PHE A 251 -16.80 -14.55 -11.28
C PHE A 251 -15.32 -14.95 -11.28
N LEU A 252 -15.00 -16.25 -11.31
CA LEU A 252 -13.63 -16.74 -11.40
C LEU A 252 -12.98 -16.38 -12.74
N ALA A 253 -13.75 -16.38 -13.83
CA ALA A 253 -13.28 -15.98 -15.16
C ALA A 253 -12.92 -14.48 -15.18
N ILE A 254 -13.75 -13.63 -14.56
CA ILE A 254 -13.47 -12.20 -14.41
C ILE A 254 -12.22 -11.97 -13.56
N ASP A 255 -12.10 -12.62 -12.39
CA ASP A 255 -10.92 -12.52 -11.54
C ASP A 255 -9.64 -12.92 -12.30
N LEU A 256 -9.71 -14.03 -13.06
CA LEU A 256 -8.60 -14.52 -13.87
C LEU A 256 -8.25 -13.55 -15.01
N LEU A 257 -9.27 -13.03 -15.71
CA LEU A 257 -9.07 -12.04 -16.77
C LEU A 257 -8.37 -10.79 -16.27
N ILE A 258 -8.82 -10.26 -15.12
CA ILE A 258 -8.18 -9.09 -14.48
C ILE A 258 -6.72 -9.41 -14.13
N ALA A 259 -6.46 -10.59 -13.57
CA ALA A 259 -5.09 -11.01 -13.21
C ALA A 259 -4.19 -11.17 -14.46
N VAL A 260 -4.72 -11.70 -15.56
CA VAL A 260 -4.00 -11.81 -16.85
C VAL A 260 -3.68 -10.42 -17.40
N LEU A 261 -4.68 -9.52 -17.47
CA LEU A 261 -4.49 -8.16 -17.94
C LEU A 261 -3.47 -7.38 -17.09
N ALA A 262 -3.55 -7.54 -15.78
CA ALA A 262 -2.61 -6.91 -14.86
C ALA A 262 -1.18 -7.43 -15.06
N CYS A 263 -0.99 -8.75 -15.25
CA CYS A 263 0.31 -9.34 -15.56
C CYS A 263 0.86 -8.80 -16.90
N LEU A 264 0.03 -8.70 -17.93
CA LEU A 264 0.44 -8.14 -19.25
C LEU A 264 0.89 -6.68 -19.13
N LEU A 265 0.14 -5.85 -18.40
CA LEU A 265 0.48 -4.43 -18.18
C LEU A 265 1.76 -4.23 -17.37
N GLU A 266 2.11 -5.19 -16.52
CA GLU A 266 3.33 -5.18 -15.70
C GLU A 266 4.53 -5.87 -16.35
N GLY A 267 4.37 -6.45 -17.55
CA GLY A 267 5.40 -7.26 -18.21
C GLY A 267 5.75 -8.55 -17.45
N GLU A 268 4.80 -9.04 -16.61
CA GLU A 268 5.00 -10.25 -15.82
C GLU A 268 4.43 -11.48 -16.55
N PRO A 269 5.02 -12.68 -16.37
CA PRO A 269 4.53 -13.89 -17.01
C PRO A 269 3.06 -14.16 -16.65
N VAL A 270 2.19 -14.26 -17.64
CA VAL A 270 0.73 -14.49 -17.48
C VAL A 270 0.41 -15.78 -16.72
N ILE A 271 1.32 -16.76 -16.76
CA ILE A 271 1.17 -17.99 -15.98
C ILE A 271 1.04 -17.70 -14.48
N ARG A 272 1.50 -16.55 -13.99
CA ARG A 272 1.34 -16.16 -12.58
C ARG A 272 -0.11 -15.92 -12.19
N ALA A 273 -0.97 -15.57 -13.15
CA ALA A 273 -2.38 -15.25 -12.92
C ALA A 273 -3.19 -16.41 -12.32
N TRP A 274 -2.82 -17.69 -12.60
CA TRP A 274 -3.53 -18.84 -12.06
C TRP A 274 -3.59 -18.85 -10.53
N ARG A 275 -2.63 -18.20 -9.86
CA ARG A 275 -2.56 -18.10 -8.39
C ARG A 275 -3.75 -17.38 -7.79
N ILE A 276 -4.53 -16.62 -8.59
CA ILE A 276 -5.74 -15.96 -8.11
C ILE A 276 -6.75 -17.00 -7.56
N LEU A 277 -6.76 -18.21 -8.11
CA LEU A 277 -7.68 -19.28 -7.71
C LEU A 277 -7.40 -19.78 -6.29
N PRO A 278 -6.18 -20.27 -5.93
CA PRO A 278 -5.90 -20.68 -4.56
C PRO A 278 -5.90 -19.48 -3.57
N MET A 279 -5.62 -18.27 -4.02
CA MET A 279 -5.72 -17.07 -3.17
C MET A 279 -7.14 -16.89 -2.63
N ARG A 280 -8.16 -17.26 -3.39
CA ARG A 280 -9.55 -17.15 -2.96
C ARG A 280 -9.85 -18.01 -1.75
N LEU A 281 -9.26 -19.22 -1.67
CA LEU A 281 -9.55 -20.18 -0.61
C LEU A 281 -8.70 -19.97 0.66
N ILE A 282 -7.49 -19.42 0.51
CA ILE A 282 -6.53 -19.33 1.62
C ILE A 282 -6.33 -17.86 2.05
N TYR A 283 -6.10 -17.00 1.09
CA TYR A 283 -5.69 -15.63 1.36
C TYR A 283 -6.87 -14.71 1.70
N ARG A 284 -8.00 -14.84 0.99
CA ARG A 284 -9.21 -14.04 1.27
C ARG A 284 -9.78 -14.24 2.67
N PRO A 285 -9.96 -15.47 3.18
CA PRO A 285 -10.45 -15.68 4.56
C PRO A 285 -9.55 -15.02 5.61
N LEU A 286 -8.22 -15.04 5.39
CA LEU A 286 -7.29 -14.34 6.27
C LEU A 286 -7.50 -12.82 6.23
N LEU A 287 -7.67 -12.24 5.04
CA LEU A 287 -7.96 -10.81 4.93
C LEU A 287 -9.30 -10.44 5.58
N SER A 288 -10.33 -11.26 5.40
CA SER A 288 -11.64 -11.04 6.04
C SER A 288 -11.53 -11.06 7.57
N TYR A 289 -10.81 -12.03 8.13
CA TYR A 289 -10.53 -12.07 9.57
C TYR A 289 -9.83 -10.80 10.05
N VAL A 290 -8.85 -10.31 9.28
CA VAL A 290 -8.12 -9.09 9.61
C VAL A 290 -9.04 -7.86 9.57
N ILE A 291 -9.90 -7.74 8.55
CA ILE A 291 -10.88 -6.65 8.43
C ILE A 291 -11.86 -6.67 9.59
N TRP A 292 -12.42 -7.84 9.96
CA TRP A 292 -13.29 -7.97 11.13
C TRP A 292 -12.60 -7.50 12.40
N LYS A 293 -11.37 -7.97 12.62
CA LYS A 293 -10.57 -7.57 13.79
C LYS A 293 -10.31 -6.07 13.83
N ALA A 294 -9.98 -5.46 12.69
CA ALA A 294 -9.75 -4.02 12.56
C ALA A 294 -11.04 -3.24 12.82
N SER A 295 -12.15 -3.66 12.23
CA SER A 295 -13.48 -3.02 12.41
C SER A 295 -13.95 -3.07 13.87
N PHE A 296 -13.82 -4.22 14.54
CA PHE A 296 -14.17 -4.32 15.97
C PHE A 296 -13.31 -3.42 16.86
N ARG A 297 -12.02 -3.28 16.55
CA ARG A 297 -11.16 -2.36 17.28
C ARG A 297 -11.49 -0.90 17.00
N ALA A 298 -11.78 -0.56 15.75
CA ALA A 298 -12.22 0.78 15.38
C ALA A 298 -13.51 1.19 16.11
N LEU A 299 -14.49 0.28 16.16
CA LEU A 299 -15.77 0.52 16.87
C LEU A 299 -15.58 0.70 18.39
N LYS A 300 -14.61 0.02 18.99
CA LYS A 300 -14.27 0.17 20.42
C LYS A 300 -13.47 1.42 20.73
N GLY A 301 -13.09 2.23 19.74
CA GLY A 301 -12.24 3.41 19.93
C GLY A 301 -10.84 3.09 20.50
N ALA A 302 -10.41 1.81 20.40
CA ALA A 302 -9.15 1.38 20.99
C ALA A 302 -7.96 1.96 20.23
N TRP A 303 -7.08 2.70 20.92
CA TRP A 303 -5.82 3.16 20.36
C TRP A 303 -4.91 1.97 20.04
N VAL A 304 -4.34 1.96 18.83
CA VAL A 304 -3.40 0.92 18.40
C VAL A 304 -2.06 1.58 18.10
N SER A 305 -1.03 1.15 18.82
CA SER A 305 0.34 1.61 18.58
C SER A 305 0.98 0.92 17.37
N TRP A 306 1.94 1.59 16.75
CA TRP A 306 2.75 1.02 15.68
C TRP A 306 3.69 -0.06 16.23
N VAL A 307 3.67 -1.26 15.61
CA VAL A 307 4.54 -2.38 15.98
C VAL A 307 5.47 -2.71 14.81
N LYS A 308 6.77 -2.69 15.05
CA LYS A 308 7.81 -3.05 14.06
C LYS A 308 7.61 -4.51 13.59
N LEU A 309 7.65 -4.75 12.29
CA LEU A 309 7.74 -6.10 11.73
C LEU A 309 9.20 -6.52 11.66
N GLU A 310 9.47 -7.77 12.02
CA GLU A 310 10.77 -8.37 11.77
C GLU A 310 11.02 -8.48 10.27
N ARG A 311 12.21 -8.08 9.83
CA ARG A 311 12.67 -8.15 8.45
C ARG A 311 13.82 -9.13 8.37
N THR A 312 13.84 -9.96 7.35
CA THR A 312 14.82 -11.03 7.19
C THR A 312 15.87 -10.73 6.12
N ALA A 313 15.82 -9.53 5.51
CA ALA A 313 16.67 -9.11 4.41
C ALA A 313 16.68 -10.14 3.24
N SER A 314 15.51 -10.75 2.97
CA SER A 314 15.37 -11.86 2.02
C SER A 314 15.26 -11.41 0.56
N VAL A 315 15.23 -10.12 0.28
CA VAL A 315 15.26 -9.59 -1.09
C VAL A 315 16.69 -9.66 -1.62
N PRO A 316 16.95 -10.41 -2.70
CA PRO A 316 18.29 -10.47 -3.29
C PRO A 316 18.67 -9.11 -3.87
N ALA A 317 19.96 -8.72 -3.70
CA ALA A 317 20.51 -7.58 -4.41
C ALA A 317 20.38 -7.83 -5.92
N ARG A 318 19.83 -6.86 -6.63
CA ARG A 318 19.72 -6.90 -8.09
C ARG A 318 20.70 -5.89 -8.65
N THR A 319 21.71 -6.40 -9.33
CA THR A 319 22.67 -5.62 -10.12
C THR A 319 22.04 -5.11 -11.39
#